data_167679e40efd90498d94b107a459e797
#
_entry.id   167679e40efd90498d94b107a459e797
#
_cell.length_a   1.000
_cell.length_b   1.000
_cell.length_c   1.000
_cell.angle_alpha   90.00
_cell.angle_beta   90.00
_cell.angle_gamma   90.00
#
_symmetry.space_group_name_H-M   'P 1'
#
loop_
_entity.id
_entity.type
_entity.pdbx_description
1 polymer ?
#
loop_
_entity_poly.entity_id
_entity_poly.type
_entity_poly.pdbx_seq_one_letter_code
_entity_poly.pdbx_strand_id
1 'polypeptide(L)'
;MKLARDTWLTFQYEAGQLVHSPVSIAITLLQPVTYLLLFTPFIKSVMGASSYGGAYAIYVPSLFAAMGIFSGMFAGFAMIAAISQGVIARLRVTPLSRVGLLLGWQLMFVALVAFQAVVIAVVALVFGLRVPPVNLLLALVLLALMVLIGVSISYILTIFVPNQTVLANVTNGITGPLALLAGVLIPLSVAPLWVQDVARWNPFAWGANGMRAIFGGHIGAPVVWEASIILAGLAVVAVVVSSQLFTREIATDR
;
A
#
# COMPACT_ATOMS: atom_id res chain seq x y z
N MET A 1 1.81 -21.61 16.82
CA MET A 1 3.03 -21.95 16.06
C MET A 1 2.75 -22.34 14.60
N LYS A 2 1.71 -23.15 14.28
CA LYS A 2 1.41 -23.58 12.90
C LYS A 2 1.08 -22.40 11.96
N LEU A 3 0.23 -21.45 12.40
CA LEU A 3 -0.16 -20.27 11.59
C LEU A 3 1.04 -19.44 11.17
N ALA A 4 1.91 -19.07 12.11
CA ALA A 4 3.09 -18.26 11.82
C ALA A 4 4.06 -18.96 10.84
N ARG A 5 4.23 -20.30 10.98
CA ARG A 5 5.05 -21.08 10.08
C ARG A 5 4.44 -21.11 8.66
N ASP A 6 3.15 -21.32 8.55
CA ASP A 6 2.45 -21.40 7.27
C ASP A 6 2.47 -20.04 6.55
N THR A 7 2.26 -18.94 7.30
CA THR A 7 2.41 -17.56 6.78
C THR A 7 3.82 -17.32 6.24
N TRP A 8 4.84 -17.72 7.00
CA TRP A 8 6.22 -17.52 6.61
C TRP A 8 6.61 -18.36 5.38
N LEU A 9 6.17 -19.61 5.30
CA LEU A 9 6.42 -20.47 4.16
C LEU A 9 5.77 -19.91 2.87
N THR A 10 4.53 -19.43 2.98
CA THR A 10 3.86 -18.77 1.83
C THR A 10 4.59 -17.52 1.41
N PHE A 11 4.98 -16.68 2.37
CA PHE A 11 5.77 -15.48 2.08
C PHE A 11 7.08 -15.81 1.37
N GLN A 12 7.84 -16.80 1.87
CA GLN A 12 9.11 -17.21 1.25
C GLN A 12 8.92 -17.74 -0.18
N TYR A 13 7.84 -18.50 -0.42
CA TYR A 13 7.54 -19.01 -1.74
C TYR A 13 7.27 -17.89 -2.74
N GLU A 14 6.42 -16.93 -2.39
CA GLU A 14 6.07 -15.78 -3.23
C GLU A 14 7.29 -14.84 -3.43
N ALA A 15 8.03 -14.56 -2.36
CA ALA A 15 9.26 -13.76 -2.43
C ALA A 15 10.31 -14.42 -3.33
N GLY A 16 10.44 -15.75 -3.26
CA GLY A 16 11.31 -16.51 -4.13
C GLY A 16 10.96 -16.35 -5.61
N GLN A 17 9.67 -16.45 -5.95
CA GLN A 17 9.23 -16.23 -7.34
C GLN A 17 9.58 -14.83 -7.85
N LEU A 18 9.38 -13.81 -7.02
CA LEU A 18 9.70 -12.43 -7.40
C LEU A 18 11.21 -12.24 -7.62
N VAL A 19 12.04 -12.73 -6.71
CA VAL A 19 13.50 -12.59 -6.81
C VAL A 19 14.05 -13.28 -8.06
N HIS A 20 13.46 -14.40 -8.49
CA HIS A 20 13.86 -15.10 -9.72
C HIS A 20 13.38 -14.42 -11.01
N SER A 21 12.62 -13.32 -10.91
CA SER A 21 12.15 -12.54 -12.06
C SER A 21 12.67 -11.09 -12.00
N PRO A 22 13.96 -10.85 -12.35
CA PRO A 22 14.56 -9.50 -12.29
C PRO A 22 13.84 -8.51 -13.21
N VAL A 23 13.27 -8.97 -14.30
CA VAL A 23 12.46 -8.14 -15.22
C VAL A 23 11.20 -7.63 -14.52
N SER A 24 10.50 -8.48 -13.75
CA SER A 24 9.33 -8.08 -12.98
C SER A 24 9.67 -7.04 -11.94
N ILE A 25 10.79 -7.18 -11.23
CA ILE A 25 11.26 -6.19 -10.25
C ILE A 25 11.55 -4.86 -10.96
N ALA A 26 12.25 -4.88 -12.09
CA ALA A 26 12.56 -3.67 -12.85
C ALA A 26 11.29 -2.95 -13.32
N ILE A 27 10.31 -3.68 -13.84
CA ILE A 27 9.04 -3.12 -14.30
C ILE A 27 8.25 -2.51 -13.13
N THR A 28 8.19 -3.18 -11.98
CA THR A 28 7.46 -2.67 -10.81
C THR A 28 8.10 -1.41 -10.22
N LEU A 29 9.42 -1.24 -10.36
CA LEU A 29 10.14 -0.03 -9.93
C LEU A 29 10.07 1.09 -10.96
N LEU A 30 9.88 0.78 -12.24
CA LEU A 30 9.92 1.75 -13.33
C LEU A 30 8.90 2.88 -13.11
N GLN A 31 7.65 2.53 -12.81
CA GLN A 31 6.58 3.52 -12.62
C GLN A 31 6.84 4.48 -11.46
N PRO A 32 7.08 4.03 -10.21
CA PRO A 32 7.28 4.95 -9.09
C PRO A 32 8.57 5.76 -9.22
N VAL A 33 9.66 5.19 -9.79
CA VAL A 33 10.90 5.93 -10.04
C VAL A 33 10.68 7.00 -11.12
N THR A 34 9.98 6.65 -12.19
CA THR A 34 9.63 7.61 -13.26
C THR A 34 8.79 8.75 -12.68
N TYR A 35 7.79 8.44 -11.84
CA TYR A 35 6.99 9.47 -11.18
C TYR A 35 7.84 10.36 -10.28
N LEU A 36 8.74 9.79 -9.48
CA LEU A 36 9.65 10.56 -8.64
C LEU A 36 10.46 11.56 -9.48
N LEU A 37 11.08 11.10 -10.55
CA LEU A 37 11.98 11.91 -11.37
C LEU A 37 11.26 12.98 -12.20
N LEU A 38 10.09 12.65 -12.75
CA LEU A 38 9.34 13.58 -13.61
C LEU A 38 8.53 14.60 -12.80
N PHE A 39 7.91 14.21 -11.69
CA PHE A 39 7.07 15.11 -10.93
C PHE A 39 7.84 16.03 -9.98
N THR A 40 9.02 15.63 -9.51
CA THR A 40 9.79 16.49 -8.58
C THR A 40 10.17 17.84 -9.17
N PRO A 41 10.67 17.97 -10.44
CA PRO A 41 10.90 19.29 -11.06
C PRO A 41 9.61 20.12 -11.17
N PHE A 42 8.49 19.48 -11.48
CA PHE A 42 7.19 20.12 -11.53
C PHE A 42 6.75 20.66 -10.16
N ILE A 43 6.86 19.83 -9.11
CA ILE A 43 6.56 20.23 -7.73
C ILE A 43 7.46 21.39 -7.30
N LYS A 44 8.75 21.36 -7.64
CA LYS A 44 9.68 22.44 -7.35
C LYS A 44 9.19 23.77 -7.94
N SER A 45 8.74 23.75 -9.20
CA SER A 45 8.24 24.94 -9.91
C SER A 45 6.93 25.45 -9.33
N VAL A 46 5.94 24.55 -9.11
CA VAL A 46 4.58 24.93 -8.70
C VAL A 46 4.52 25.32 -7.23
N MET A 47 5.24 24.60 -6.36
CA MET A 47 5.21 24.87 -4.92
C MET A 47 6.30 25.82 -4.43
N GLY A 48 7.11 26.38 -5.34
CA GLY A 48 8.15 27.37 -5.00
C GLY A 48 9.24 26.80 -4.10
N ALA A 49 9.53 25.49 -4.18
CA ALA A 49 10.57 24.89 -3.36
C ALA A 49 11.94 25.46 -3.73
N SER A 50 12.68 25.96 -2.73
CA SER A 50 13.99 26.62 -2.93
C SER A 50 15.06 25.67 -3.47
N SER A 51 14.90 24.36 -3.24
CA SER A 51 15.85 23.33 -3.67
C SER A 51 15.13 22.04 -4.13
N TYR A 52 15.85 21.19 -4.86
CA TYR A 52 15.34 19.86 -5.20
C TYR A 52 15.09 19.00 -3.94
N GLY A 53 15.95 19.08 -2.92
CA GLY A 53 15.75 18.38 -1.65
C GLY A 53 14.43 18.76 -0.96
N GLY A 54 14.06 20.05 -0.98
CA GLY A 54 12.76 20.51 -0.49
C GLY A 54 11.59 19.98 -1.31
N ALA A 55 11.71 19.93 -2.63
CA ALA A 55 10.68 19.35 -3.50
C ALA A 55 10.49 17.85 -3.25
N TYR A 56 11.58 17.09 -3.03
CA TYR A 56 11.51 15.67 -2.65
C TYR A 56 10.85 15.48 -1.27
N ALA A 57 11.14 16.35 -0.30
CA ALA A 57 10.52 16.26 1.03
C ALA A 57 8.99 16.46 0.98
N ILE A 58 8.49 17.23 0.02
CA ILE A 58 7.05 17.42 -0.22
C ILE A 58 6.44 16.25 -1.00
N TYR A 59 7.15 15.76 -2.02
CA TYR A 59 6.57 14.79 -2.96
C TYR A 59 6.67 13.34 -2.51
N VAL A 60 7.80 12.92 -1.89
CA VAL A 60 8.01 11.53 -1.48
C VAL A 60 6.92 11.00 -0.57
N PRO A 61 6.45 11.72 0.49
CA PRO A 61 5.36 11.22 1.33
C PRO A 61 4.05 11.05 0.55
N SER A 62 3.76 11.93 -0.42
CA SER A 62 2.59 11.80 -1.28
C SER A 62 2.72 10.60 -2.23
N LEU A 63 3.91 10.35 -2.77
CA LEU A 63 4.19 9.18 -3.60
C LEU A 63 4.07 7.88 -2.79
N PHE A 64 4.55 7.85 -1.54
CA PHE A 64 4.38 6.70 -0.64
C PHE A 64 2.90 6.43 -0.37
N ALA A 65 2.11 7.47 -0.09
CA ALA A 65 0.67 7.32 0.10
C ALA A 65 0.00 6.78 -1.17
N ALA A 66 0.38 7.29 -2.35
CA ALA A 66 -0.08 6.75 -3.64
C ALA A 66 0.24 5.27 -3.77
N MET A 67 1.50 4.88 -3.51
CA MET A 67 1.92 3.48 -3.58
C MET A 67 1.11 2.60 -2.62
N GLY A 68 0.88 3.06 -1.39
CA GLY A 68 0.06 2.35 -0.41
C GLY A 68 -1.36 2.09 -0.90
N ILE A 69 -2.00 3.10 -1.48
CA ILE A 69 -3.37 3.00 -2.00
C ILE A 69 -3.41 2.11 -3.25
N PHE A 70 -2.63 2.47 -4.29
CA PHE A 70 -2.71 1.77 -5.58
C PHE A 70 -2.23 0.32 -5.45
N SER A 71 -1.04 0.06 -4.89
CA SER A 71 -0.54 -1.31 -4.75
C SER A 71 -1.44 -2.17 -3.87
N GLY A 72 -1.99 -1.62 -2.79
CA GLY A 72 -2.92 -2.34 -1.93
C GLY A 72 -4.22 -2.68 -2.65
N MET A 73 -4.89 -1.71 -3.27
CA MET A 73 -6.18 -1.90 -3.92
C MET A 73 -6.10 -2.82 -5.15
N PHE A 74 -4.96 -2.88 -5.83
CA PHE A 74 -4.78 -3.75 -7.00
C PHE A 74 -4.28 -5.16 -6.66
N ALA A 75 -3.98 -5.47 -5.39
CA ALA A 75 -3.51 -6.79 -4.97
C ALA A 75 -4.50 -7.94 -5.29
N GLY A 76 -5.79 -7.67 -5.33
CA GLY A 76 -6.84 -8.64 -5.65
C GLY A 76 -6.71 -9.27 -7.05
N PHE A 77 -6.07 -8.57 -7.99
CA PHE A 77 -5.82 -9.15 -9.32
C PHE A 77 -4.92 -10.38 -9.26
N ALA A 78 -3.88 -10.35 -8.43
CA ALA A 78 -3.02 -11.51 -8.21
C ALA A 78 -3.79 -12.68 -7.59
N MET A 79 -4.71 -12.37 -6.65
CA MET A 79 -5.57 -13.38 -6.03
C MET A 79 -6.53 -14.03 -7.04
N ILE A 80 -7.24 -13.25 -7.88
CA ILE A 80 -8.12 -13.80 -8.92
C ILE A 80 -7.30 -14.64 -9.93
N ALA A 81 -6.11 -14.18 -10.30
CA ALA A 81 -5.24 -14.94 -11.18
C ALA A 81 -4.83 -16.29 -10.55
N ALA A 82 -4.48 -16.31 -9.26
CA ALA A 82 -4.16 -17.54 -8.54
C ALA A 82 -5.37 -18.49 -8.44
N ILE A 83 -6.58 -17.96 -8.23
CA ILE A 83 -7.82 -18.74 -8.23
C ILE A 83 -8.04 -19.38 -9.61
N SER A 84 -7.95 -18.60 -10.68
CA SER A 84 -8.19 -19.07 -12.06
C SER A 84 -7.15 -20.11 -12.52
N GLN A 85 -5.93 -20.06 -12.02
CA GLN A 85 -4.86 -21.04 -12.27
C GLN A 85 -4.98 -22.31 -11.40
N GLY A 86 -6.01 -22.41 -10.58
CA GLY A 86 -6.25 -23.57 -9.71
C GLY A 86 -5.25 -23.69 -8.54
N VAL A 87 -4.54 -22.62 -8.21
CA VAL A 87 -3.60 -22.62 -7.07
C VAL A 87 -4.34 -22.95 -5.76
N ILE A 88 -5.53 -22.39 -5.56
CA ILE A 88 -6.35 -22.66 -4.38
C ILE A 88 -6.80 -24.12 -4.33
N ALA A 89 -7.17 -24.72 -5.48
CA ALA A 89 -7.54 -26.13 -5.54
C ALA A 89 -6.38 -27.06 -5.14
N ARG A 90 -5.16 -26.75 -5.59
CA ARG A 90 -3.95 -27.48 -5.19
C ARG A 90 -3.62 -27.31 -3.71
N LEU A 91 -3.86 -26.12 -3.16
CA LEU A 91 -3.60 -25.83 -1.75
C LEU A 91 -4.61 -26.47 -0.81
N ARG A 92 -5.81 -26.85 -1.29
CA ARG A 92 -6.81 -27.60 -0.50
C ARG A 92 -6.31 -28.97 -0.05
N VAL A 93 -5.44 -29.60 -0.83
CA VAL A 93 -4.85 -30.93 -0.49
C VAL A 93 -3.57 -30.81 0.35
N THR A 94 -3.08 -29.60 0.61
CA THR A 94 -1.91 -29.37 1.47
C THR A 94 -2.33 -29.10 2.91
N PRO A 95 -1.50 -29.43 3.92
CA PRO A 95 -1.79 -29.20 5.32
C PRO A 95 -1.64 -27.73 5.75
N LEU A 96 -1.55 -26.79 4.80
CA LEU A 96 -1.40 -25.35 5.07
C LEU A 96 -2.70 -24.74 5.58
N SER A 97 -2.60 -23.83 6.55
CA SER A 97 -3.75 -23.08 7.04
C SER A 97 -4.17 -22.01 6.02
N ARG A 98 -5.48 -21.93 5.74
CA ARG A 98 -6.06 -20.94 4.79
C ARG A 98 -5.75 -19.50 5.20
N VAL A 99 -5.81 -19.24 6.49
CA VAL A 99 -5.44 -17.91 7.06
C VAL A 99 -3.94 -17.64 6.87
N GLY A 100 -3.09 -18.66 7.09
CA GLY A 100 -1.64 -18.53 6.88
C GLY A 100 -1.28 -18.21 5.43
N LEU A 101 -2.00 -18.80 4.46
CA LEU A 101 -1.86 -18.50 3.05
C LEU A 101 -2.18 -17.03 2.74
N LEU A 102 -3.35 -16.56 3.19
CA LEU A 102 -3.79 -15.18 2.97
C LEU A 102 -2.81 -14.17 3.60
N LEU A 103 -2.42 -14.40 4.85
CA LEU A 103 -1.46 -13.54 5.55
C LEU A 103 -0.09 -13.54 4.87
N GLY A 104 0.35 -14.67 4.33
CA GLY A 104 1.60 -14.77 3.57
C GLY A 104 1.56 -13.90 2.31
N TRP A 105 0.47 -13.93 1.57
CA TRP A 105 0.25 -13.05 0.41
C TRP A 105 0.20 -11.58 0.78
N GLN A 106 -0.53 -11.22 1.85
CA GLN A 106 -0.57 -9.83 2.34
C GLN A 106 0.82 -9.34 2.74
N LEU A 107 1.57 -10.16 3.49
CA LEU A 107 2.93 -9.84 3.90
C LEU A 107 3.87 -9.64 2.70
N MET A 108 3.69 -10.44 1.64
CA MET A 108 4.46 -10.29 0.41
C MET A 108 4.20 -8.94 -0.28
N PHE A 109 2.93 -8.50 -0.38
CA PHE A 109 2.61 -7.17 -0.92
C PHE A 109 3.19 -6.04 -0.07
N VAL A 110 3.12 -6.16 1.26
CA VAL A 110 3.76 -5.19 2.16
C VAL A 110 5.27 -5.12 1.94
N ALA A 111 5.93 -6.28 1.85
CA ALA A 111 7.38 -6.34 1.63
C ALA A 111 7.77 -5.76 0.26
N LEU A 112 7.00 -6.06 -0.79
CA LEU A 112 7.22 -5.52 -2.13
C LEU A 112 7.13 -3.99 -2.15
N VAL A 113 6.06 -3.42 -1.57
CA VAL A 113 5.86 -1.97 -1.55
C VAL A 113 6.87 -1.28 -0.62
N ALA A 114 7.23 -1.92 0.50
CA ALA A 114 8.30 -1.42 1.37
C ALA A 114 9.66 -1.41 0.64
N PHE A 115 9.98 -2.45 -0.13
CA PHE A 115 11.17 -2.47 -0.98
C PHE A 115 11.17 -1.34 -2.01
N GLN A 116 10.05 -1.15 -2.72
CA GLN A 116 9.91 -0.03 -3.67
C GLN A 116 10.10 1.32 -2.97
N ALA A 117 9.51 1.52 -1.80
CA ALA A 117 9.64 2.76 -1.04
C ALA A 117 11.07 3.02 -0.57
N VAL A 118 11.81 1.97 -0.18
CA VAL A 118 13.25 2.08 0.15
C VAL A 118 14.04 2.52 -1.08
N VAL A 119 13.80 1.92 -2.24
CA VAL A 119 14.48 2.33 -3.49
C VAL A 119 14.17 3.81 -3.82
N ILE A 120 12.90 4.22 -3.73
CA ILE A 120 12.49 5.62 -3.92
C ILE A 120 13.20 6.55 -2.94
N ALA A 121 13.26 6.18 -1.66
CA ALA A 121 13.95 6.97 -0.64
C ALA A 121 15.45 7.10 -0.95
N VAL A 122 16.11 6.01 -1.33
CA VAL A 122 17.53 6.01 -1.70
C VAL A 122 17.76 6.94 -2.91
N VAL A 123 16.95 6.83 -3.96
CA VAL A 123 17.03 7.74 -5.11
C VAL A 123 16.84 9.19 -4.67
N ALA A 124 15.83 9.49 -3.86
CA ALA A 124 15.58 10.84 -3.38
C ALA A 124 16.72 11.39 -2.51
N LEU A 125 17.35 10.55 -1.67
CA LEU A 125 18.50 10.91 -0.85
C LEU A 125 19.72 11.28 -1.73
N VAL A 126 19.98 10.53 -2.80
CA VAL A 126 21.05 10.84 -3.76
C VAL A 126 20.81 12.21 -4.44
N PHE A 127 19.56 12.54 -4.71
CA PHE A 127 19.19 13.84 -5.32
C PHE A 127 18.95 14.97 -4.32
N GLY A 128 19.36 14.80 -3.05
CA GLY A 128 19.43 15.86 -2.05
C GLY A 128 18.29 15.90 -1.04
N LEU A 129 17.44 14.90 -0.95
CA LEU A 129 16.52 14.72 0.18
C LEU A 129 17.34 14.57 1.46
N ARG A 130 16.95 15.28 2.52
CA ARG A 130 17.57 15.17 3.85
C ARG A 130 16.51 14.83 4.88
N VAL A 131 16.42 13.56 5.20
CA VAL A 131 15.46 13.04 6.19
C VAL A 131 16.20 12.08 7.13
N PRO A 132 16.03 12.23 8.46
CA PRO A 132 16.61 11.29 9.42
C PRO A 132 16.14 9.85 9.16
N PRO A 133 16.99 8.82 9.37
CA PRO A 133 16.61 7.43 9.15
C PRO A 133 15.40 6.98 9.98
N VAL A 134 15.23 7.52 11.19
CA VAL A 134 14.07 7.25 12.06
C VAL A 134 12.77 7.70 11.41
N ASN A 135 12.76 8.89 10.76
CA ASN A 135 11.59 9.40 10.05
C ASN A 135 11.21 8.49 8.89
N LEU A 136 12.21 8.02 8.14
CA LEU A 136 11.98 7.08 7.04
C LEU A 136 11.39 5.77 7.55
N LEU A 137 11.91 5.22 8.65
CA LEU A 137 11.37 4.00 9.27
C LEU A 137 9.91 4.17 9.69
N LEU A 138 9.56 5.29 10.34
CA LEU A 138 8.18 5.59 10.74
C LEU A 138 7.25 5.73 9.52
N ALA A 139 7.72 6.39 8.46
CA ALA A 139 6.96 6.49 7.21
C ALA A 139 6.74 5.12 6.56
N LEU A 140 7.72 4.22 6.59
CA LEU A 140 7.58 2.84 6.11
C LEU A 140 6.56 2.04 6.93
N VAL A 141 6.49 2.26 8.24
CA VAL A 141 5.46 1.64 9.09
C VAL A 141 4.07 2.12 8.69
N LEU A 142 3.86 3.43 8.52
CA LEU A 142 2.58 3.96 8.05
C LEU A 142 2.22 3.43 6.67
N LEU A 143 3.19 3.37 5.76
CA LEU A 143 3.01 2.78 4.43
C LEU A 143 2.56 1.32 4.51
N ALA A 144 3.23 0.51 5.34
CA ALA A 144 2.88 -0.90 5.54
C ALA A 144 1.44 -1.08 6.03
N LEU A 145 0.99 -0.24 6.97
CA LEU A 145 -0.39 -0.25 7.45
C LEU A 145 -1.38 0.13 6.35
N MET A 146 -1.07 1.14 5.54
CA MET A 146 -1.92 1.52 4.39
C MET A 146 -2.01 0.39 3.36
N VAL A 147 -0.89 -0.27 3.05
CA VAL A 147 -0.86 -1.42 2.15
C VAL A 147 -1.71 -2.57 2.70
N LEU A 148 -1.58 -2.90 3.99
CA LEU A 148 -2.38 -3.96 4.62
C LEU A 148 -3.88 -3.68 4.53
N ILE A 149 -4.30 -2.45 4.77
CA ILE A 149 -5.71 -2.04 4.63
C ILE A 149 -6.15 -2.22 3.17
N GLY A 150 -5.39 -1.68 2.21
CA GLY A 150 -5.71 -1.75 0.78
C GLY A 150 -5.79 -3.19 0.27
N VAL A 151 -4.80 -4.03 0.59
CA VAL A 151 -4.77 -5.45 0.22
C VAL A 151 -5.96 -6.20 0.80
N SER A 152 -6.27 -5.95 2.08
CA SER A 152 -7.41 -6.60 2.75
C SER A 152 -8.74 -6.22 2.10
N ILE A 153 -8.94 -4.93 1.77
CA ILE A 153 -10.13 -4.46 1.05
C ILE A 153 -10.18 -5.11 -0.34
N SER A 154 -9.06 -5.13 -1.06
CA SER A 154 -8.97 -5.73 -2.39
C SER A 154 -9.32 -7.22 -2.36
N TYR A 155 -8.84 -7.96 -1.36
CA TYR A 155 -9.16 -9.38 -1.20
C TYR A 155 -10.62 -9.63 -0.83
N ILE A 156 -11.23 -8.74 -0.03
CA ILE A 156 -12.68 -8.80 0.23
C ILE A 156 -13.44 -8.58 -1.08
N LEU A 157 -13.04 -7.60 -1.90
CA LEU A 157 -13.69 -7.35 -3.19
C LEU A 157 -13.64 -8.56 -4.11
N THR A 158 -12.52 -9.33 -4.14
CA THR A 158 -12.39 -10.52 -5.00
C THR A 158 -13.39 -11.63 -4.67
N ILE A 159 -13.90 -11.67 -3.45
CA ILE A 159 -14.92 -12.65 -3.04
C ILE A 159 -16.28 -12.32 -3.68
N PHE A 160 -16.60 -11.03 -3.85
CA PHE A 160 -17.90 -10.58 -4.34
C PHE A 160 -17.94 -10.34 -5.86
N VAL A 161 -16.80 -10.38 -6.56
CA VAL A 161 -16.74 -10.10 -7.99
C VAL A 161 -16.46 -11.36 -8.81
N PRO A 162 -17.18 -11.59 -9.92
CA PRO A 162 -17.12 -12.84 -10.68
C PRO A 162 -15.86 -12.98 -11.54
N ASN A 163 -15.20 -11.88 -11.89
CA ASN A 163 -14.06 -11.90 -12.81
C ASN A 163 -13.16 -10.66 -12.71
N GLN A 164 -12.00 -10.72 -13.36
CA GLN A 164 -11.00 -9.65 -13.35
C GLN A 164 -11.51 -8.33 -13.92
N THR A 165 -12.38 -8.36 -14.93
CA THR A 165 -12.92 -7.15 -15.57
C THR A 165 -13.80 -6.36 -14.60
N VAL A 166 -14.68 -7.06 -13.86
CA VAL A 166 -15.53 -6.41 -12.86
C VAL A 166 -14.67 -5.89 -11.71
N LEU A 167 -13.67 -6.66 -11.25
CA LEU A 167 -12.73 -6.19 -10.24
C LEU A 167 -12.01 -4.91 -10.69
N ALA A 168 -11.55 -4.86 -11.96
CA ALA A 168 -10.89 -3.68 -12.51
C ALA A 168 -11.78 -2.43 -12.43
N ASN A 169 -13.04 -2.56 -12.85
CA ASN A 169 -13.98 -1.46 -12.84
C ASN A 169 -14.27 -0.96 -11.43
N VAL A 170 -14.52 -1.89 -10.49
CA VAL A 170 -14.79 -1.56 -9.08
C VAL A 170 -13.55 -0.92 -8.43
N THR A 171 -12.38 -1.55 -8.60
CA THR A 171 -11.13 -1.05 -8.02
C THR A 171 -10.77 0.33 -8.56
N ASN A 172 -10.84 0.55 -9.88
CA ASN A 172 -10.57 1.87 -10.45
C ASN A 172 -11.59 2.92 -9.99
N GLY A 173 -12.87 2.55 -9.91
CA GLY A 173 -13.94 3.43 -9.44
C GLY A 173 -13.76 3.89 -7.98
N ILE A 174 -13.18 3.05 -7.14
CA ILE A 174 -12.94 3.35 -5.71
C ILE A 174 -11.57 4.01 -5.49
N THR A 175 -10.52 3.52 -6.14
CA THR A 175 -9.12 3.94 -5.88
C THR A 175 -8.88 5.39 -6.26
N GLY A 176 -9.44 5.85 -7.39
CA GLY A 176 -9.32 7.24 -7.85
C GLY A 176 -9.82 8.25 -6.80
N PRO A 177 -11.09 8.17 -6.39
CA PRO A 177 -11.65 9.02 -5.33
C PRO A 177 -10.88 8.92 -4.01
N LEU A 178 -10.49 7.71 -3.57
CA LEU A 178 -9.70 7.53 -2.35
C LEU A 178 -8.35 8.25 -2.42
N ALA A 179 -7.65 8.17 -3.56
CA ALA A 179 -6.36 8.84 -3.76
C ALA A 179 -6.50 10.37 -3.79
N LEU A 180 -7.55 10.88 -4.43
CA LEU A 180 -7.86 12.32 -4.43
C LEU A 180 -8.17 12.81 -3.02
N LEU A 181 -9.03 12.12 -2.28
CA LEU A 181 -9.38 12.43 -0.90
C LEU A 181 -8.23 12.19 0.10
N ALA A 182 -7.19 11.46 -0.27
CA ALA A 182 -5.95 11.36 0.51
C ALA A 182 -4.99 12.54 0.23
N GLY A 183 -5.33 13.43 -0.71
CA GLY A 183 -4.49 14.56 -1.07
C GLY A 183 -3.18 14.12 -1.75
N VAL A 184 -3.19 12.98 -2.44
CA VAL A 184 -2.00 12.42 -3.11
C VAL A 184 -1.56 13.31 -4.27
N LEU A 185 -2.52 13.74 -5.11
CA LEU A 185 -2.25 14.56 -6.29
C LEU A 185 -2.28 16.06 -5.97
N ILE A 186 -3.21 16.48 -5.14
CA ILE A 186 -3.41 17.89 -4.77
C ILE A 186 -3.52 17.96 -3.25
N PRO A 187 -2.75 18.83 -2.57
CA PRO A 187 -2.87 18.99 -1.12
C PRO A 187 -4.29 19.36 -0.73
N LEU A 188 -4.84 18.68 0.28
CA LEU A 188 -6.22 18.94 0.76
C LEU A 188 -6.41 20.36 1.29
N SER A 189 -5.34 21.06 1.67
CA SER A 189 -5.39 22.44 2.17
C SER A 189 -5.92 23.45 1.15
N VAL A 190 -5.85 23.13 -0.15
CA VAL A 190 -6.39 24.00 -1.22
C VAL A 190 -7.77 23.55 -1.70
N ALA A 191 -8.29 22.44 -1.17
CA ALA A 191 -9.61 21.92 -1.52
C ALA A 191 -10.73 22.69 -0.81
N PRO A 192 -11.95 22.74 -1.37
CA PRO A 192 -13.13 23.27 -0.68
C PRO A 192 -13.40 22.55 0.66
N LEU A 193 -14.00 23.26 1.63
CA LEU A 193 -14.22 22.72 2.98
C LEU A 193 -14.97 21.39 2.99
N TRP A 194 -16.01 21.27 2.16
CA TRP A 194 -16.78 20.01 2.08
C TRP A 194 -15.92 18.81 1.65
N VAL A 195 -14.92 19.01 0.78
CA VAL A 195 -13.96 17.95 0.38
C VAL A 195 -13.07 17.59 1.55
N GLN A 196 -12.60 18.59 2.31
CA GLN A 196 -11.77 18.36 3.50
C GLN A 196 -12.55 17.59 4.56
N ASP A 197 -13.85 17.88 4.74
CA ASP A 197 -14.71 17.17 5.70
C ASP A 197 -14.91 15.70 5.29
N VAL A 198 -15.15 15.44 4.01
CA VAL A 198 -15.25 14.06 3.48
C VAL A 198 -13.90 13.33 3.62
N ALA A 199 -12.79 14.00 3.36
CA ALA A 199 -11.45 13.43 3.48
C ALA A 199 -11.11 12.94 4.89
N ARG A 200 -11.71 13.51 5.95
CA ARG A 200 -11.53 13.07 7.33
C ARG A 200 -11.98 11.63 7.58
N TRP A 201 -12.91 11.12 6.77
CA TRP A 201 -13.37 9.73 6.86
C TRP A 201 -12.50 8.75 6.06
N ASN A 202 -11.56 9.26 5.26
CA ASN A 202 -10.66 8.44 4.46
C ASN A 202 -9.43 8.03 5.29
N PRO A 203 -9.25 6.74 5.62
CA PRO A 203 -8.09 6.29 6.39
C PRO A 203 -6.76 6.58 5.70
N PHE A 204 -6.74 6.56 4.37
CA PHE A 204 -5.54 6.87 3.60
C PHE A 204 -5.13 8.35 3.69
N ALA A 205 -6.08 9.26 3.94
CA ALA A 205 -5.77 10.66 4.20
C ALA A 205 -5.01 10.84 5.53
N TRP A 206 -5.37 10.08 6.55
CA TRP A 206 -4.63 10.07 7.83
C TRP A 206 -3.19 9.62 7.64
N GLY A 207 -2.98 8.52 6.90
CA GLY A 207 -1.64 8.03 6.57
C GLY A 207 -0.80 9.04 5.77
N ALA A 208 -1.39 9.64 4.74
CA ALA A 208 -0.72 10.64 3.92
C ALA A 208 -0.33 11.88 4.73
N ASN A 209 -1.21 12.38 5.61
CA ASN A 209 -0.92 13.52 6.49
C ASN A 209 0.15 13.18 7.53
N GLY A 210 0.08 11.98 8.13
CA GLY A 210 1.12 11.48 9.04
C GLY A 210 2.49 11.42 8.38
N MET A 211 2.57 10.86 7.17
CA MET A 211 3.82 10.83 6.39
C MET A 211 4.35 12.23 6.06
N ARG A 212 3.48 13.17 5.67
CA ARG A 212 3.90 14.56 5.42
C ARG A 212 4.46 15.23 6.67
N ALA A 213 3.85 15.02 7.83
CA ALA A 213 4.35 15.54 9.10
C ALA A 213 5.73 14.93 9.46
N ILE A 214 5.92 13.62 9.25
CA ILE A 214 7.19 12.93 9.47
C ILE A 214 8.30 13.51 8.57
N PHE A 215 8.03 13.68 7.27
CA PHE A 215 9.01 14.25 6.33
C PHE A 215 9.26 15.75 6.58
N GLY A 216 8.27 16.46 7.13
CA GLY A 216 8.42 17.85 7.62
C GLY A 216 9.20 17.97 8.93
N GLY A 217 9.68 16.89 9.51
CA GLY A 217 10.44 16.91 10.77
C GLY A 217 9.58 16.95 12.04
N HIS A 218 8.26 16.85 11.93
CA HIS A 218 7.31 16.97 13.04
C HIS A 218 6.86 15.59 13.57
N ILE A 219 7.80 14.72 13.96
CA ILE A 219 7.50 13.35 14.44
C ILE A 219 6.61 13.36 15.69
N GLY A 220 6.78 14.36 16.57
CA GLY A 220 5.98 14.51 17.79
C GLY A 220 4.59 15.09 17.58
N ALA A 221 4.23 15.45 16.35
CA ALA A 221 2.91 16.02 16.07
C ALA A 221 1.80 14.99 16.36
N PRO A 222 0.67 15.40 16.96
CA PRO A 222 -0.46 14.51 17.25
C PRO A 222 -0.93 13.72 16.03
N VAL A 223 -0.92 14.36 14.84
CA VAL A 223 -1.34 13.73 13.59
C VAL A 223 -0.57 12.45 13.24
N VAL A 224 0.70 12.32 13.66
CA VAL A 224 1.52 11.13 13.39
C VAL A 224 1.05 9.95 14.24
N TRP A 225 0.82 10.19 15.53
CA TRP A 225 0.40 9.16 16.46
C TRP A 225 -1.06 8.77 16.28
N GLU A 226 -1.92 9.74 16.03
CA GLU A 226 -3.33 9.51 15.69
C GLU A 226 -3.44 8.67 14.42
N ALA A 227 -2.72 9.04 13.35
CA ALA A 227 -2.68 8.26 12.12
C ALA A 227 -2.18 6.82 12.37
N SER A 228 -1.11 6.66 13.16
CA SER A 228 -0.54 5.35 13.46
C SER A 228 -1.52 4.45 14.21
N ILE A 229 -2.20 4.97 15.22
CA ILE A 229 -3.17 4.21 16.03
C ILE A 229 -4.41 3.85 15.20
N ILE A 230 -4.97 4.82 14.46
CA ILE A 230 -6.16 4.60 13.63
C ILE A 230 -5.86 3.58 12.52
N LEU A 231 -4.74 3.75 11.79
CA LEU A 231 -4.35 2.81 10.74
C LEU A 231 -4.03 1.42 11.29
N ALA A 232 -3.38 1.32 12.44
CA ALA A 232 -3.12 0.02 13.05
C ALA A 232 -4.42 -0.69 13.44
N GLY A 233 -5.35 0.02 14.08
CA GLY A 233 -6.68 -0.53 14.41
C GLY A 233 -7.45 -0.98 13.16
N LEU A 234 -7.50 -0.13 12.14
CA LEU A 234 -8.16 -0.47 10.86
C LEU A 234 -7.48 -1.61 10.12
N ALA A 235 -6.14 -1.68 10.11
CA ALA A 235 -5.41 -2.77 9.49
C ALA A 235 -5.73 -4.11 10.17
N VAL A 236 -5.75 -4.15 11.51
CA VAL A 236 -6.14 -5.37 12.25
C VAL A 236 -7.56 -5.79 11.90
N VAL A 237 -8.53 -4.86 11.91
CA VAL A 237 -9.92 -5.16 11.55
C VAL A 237 -10.01 -5.67 10.12
N ALA A 238 -9.38 -4.99 9.16
CA ALA A 238 -9.41 -5.35 7.74
C ALA A 238 -8.78 -6.73 7.49
N VAL A 239 -7.64 -7.04 8.13
CA VAL A 239 -6.99 -8.36 8.05
C VAL A 239 -7.86 -9.45 8.66
N VAL A 240 -8.48 -9.22 9.81
CA VAL A 240 -9.37 -10.20 10.45
C VAL A 240 -10.59 -10.47 9.58
N VAL A 241 -11.25 -9.41 9.08
CA VAL A 241 -12.44 -9.55 8.22
C VAL A 241 -12.11 -10.26 6.92
N SER A 242 -11.03 -9.87 6.23
CA SER A 242 -10.60 -10.53 4.99
C SER A 242 -10.27 -12.01 5.22
N SER A 243 -9.61 -12.34 6.33
CA SER A 243 -9.27 -13.72 6.69
C SER A 243 -10.51 -14.58 6.99
N GLN A 244 -11.49 -14.03 7.69
CA GLN A 244 -12.72 -14.74 8.01
C GLN A 244 -13.57 -15.00 6.75
N LEU A 245 -13.73 -13.99 5.90
CA LEU A 245 -14.49 -14.11 4.66
C LEU A 245 -13.84 -15.11 3.70
N PHE A 246 -12.53 -15.02 3.52
CA PHE A 246 -11.77 -15.95 2.68
C PHE A 246 -11.90 -17.41 3.15
N THR A 247 -11.86 -17.62 4.47
CA THR A 247 -11.99 -18.97 5.03
C THR A 247 -13.38 -19.54 4.82
N ARG A 248 -14.42 -18.71 4.90
CA ARG A 248 -15.83 -19.11 4.68
C ARG A 248 -16.07 -19.48 3.23
N GLU A 249 -15.64 -18.66 2.28
CA GLU A 249 -15.83 -18.87 0.84
C GLU A 249 -15.23 -20.20 0.37
N ILE A 250 -13.98 -20.45 0.73
CA ILE A 250 -13.31 -21.72 0.40
C ILE A 250 -14.00 -22.94 1.07
N ALA A 251 -14.74 -22.72 2.17
CA ALA A 251 -15.50 -23.79 2.82
C ALA A 251 -16.84 -24.07 2.13
N THR A 252 -17.46 -23.06 1.51
CA THR A 252 -18.82 -23.12 0.94
C THR A 252 -18.82 -23.61 -0.52
N ASP A 253 -17.71 -23.45 -1.24
CA ASP A 253 -17.50 -23.96 -2.60
C ASP A 253 -17.25 -25.50 -2.59
N ARG A 254 -18.22 -26.25 -2.04
CA ARG A 254 -18.29 -27.72 -2.05
C ARG A 254 -19.28 -28.20 -3.09
#